data_4463c8163e7f84daec7b772e68566e17
#
_entry.id   4463c8163e7f84daec7b772e68566e17
#
_cell.length_a   1.000
_cell.length_b   1.000
_cell.length_c   1.000
_cell.angle_alpha   90.00
_cell.angle_beta   90.00
_cell.angle_gamma   90.00
#
_symmetry.space_group_name_H-M   'P 1'
#
loop_
_entity.id
_entity.type
_entity.pdbx_description
1 polymer ?
#
loop_
_entity_poly.entity_id
_entity_poly.type
_entity_poly.pdbx_seq_one_letter_code
_entity_poly.pdbx_strand_id
1 'polypeptide(L)'
;MKAYNKLSAVLLLSAGAFCHQALADNAVFTSMDDPSTAKKPFEGSAAAGYLAQTGNTTSSSLTAQTNMTWYQSSMAYSLWGNAANTSSNDERSSETYNIGGRSRYNLNSYDYLFGQASWLSDRFNGYDSRDVLTAGYGRQILNGPVHSLRAEFGPGVRYDDYHAGGHQTKALGYGAVSYQWQLTDTTKFVQGVSVLSSFGEDTTVNSETGLQVAINSHFALKLAYNVSWNNHPAESAPERTDTKTSVMLSYAM
;
A
#
# COMPACT_ATOMS: atom_id res chain seq x y z
N MET A 1 29.92 -37.36 33.51
CA MET A 1 28.64 -36.67 33.59
C MET A 1 28.78 -35.34 32.81
N LYS A 2 28.24 -35.27 31.58
CA LYS A 2 28.29 -34.08 30.75
C LYS A 2 26.86 -33.48 30.70
N ALA A 3 26.71 -32.29 31.25
CA ALA A 3 25.46 -31.53 31.18
C ALA A 3 25.32 -30.85 29.83
N TYR A 4 24.26 -31.17 29.11
CA TYR A 4 23.87 -30.46 27.88
C TYR A 4 23.05 -29.22 28.24
N ASN A 5 23.61 -28.05 28.04
CA ASN A 5 22.88 -26.78 28.08
C ASN A 5 22.04 -26.65 26.82
N LYS A 6 20.74 -26.74 26.95
CA LYS A 6 19.77 -26.36 25.93
C LYS A 6 19.65 -24.82 25.96
N LEU A 7 20.23 -24.15 24.98
CA LEU A 7 19.96 -22.74 24.70
C LEU A 7 18.58 -22.66 24.04
N SER A 8 17.57 -22.32 24.80
CA SER A 8 16.29 -21.89 24.28
C SER A 8 16.43 -20.41 23.89
N ALA A 9 16.52 -20.15 22.60
CA ALA A 9 16.42 -18.80 22.07
C ALA A 9 14.96 -18.33 22.18
N VAL A 10 14.66 -17.64 23.27
CA VAL A 10 13.40 -16.88 23.42
C VAL A 10 13.58 -15.58 22.68
N LEU A 11 12.97 -15.48 21.51
CA LEU A 11 12.81 -14.21 20.79
C LEU A 11 11.78 -13.38 21.58
N LEU A 12 12.27 -12.54 22.48
CA LEU A 12 11.48 -11.50 23.12
C LEU A 12 11.24 -10.37 22.09
N LEU A 13 10.13 -10.46 21.35
CA LEU A 13 9.54 -9.29 20.74
C LEU A 13 8.98 -8.42 21.87
N SER A 14 9.77 -7.44 22.33
CA SER A 14 9.25 -6.37 23.17
C SER A 14 8.39 -5.46 22.29
N ALA A 15 7.10 -5.78 22.18
CA ALA A 15 6.09 -4.88 21.66
C ALA A 15 5.90 -3.75 22.68
N GLY A 16 6.64 -2.66 22.50
CA GLY A 16 6.37 -1.40 23.18
C GLY A 16 4.97 -0.93 22.79
N ALA A 17 4.10 -0.83 23.79
CA ALA A 17 2.75 -0.35 23.64
C ALA A 17 2.75 1.15 23.29
N PHE A 18 2.65 1.48 22.00
CA PHE A 18 2.12 2.74 21.52
C PHE A 18 1.19 2.42 20.35
N CYS A 19 -0.04 2.05 20.70
CA CYS A 19 -1.11 1.87 19.75
C CYS A 19 -1.82 3.21 19.52
N HIS A 20 -1.18 4.11 18.76
CA HIS A 20 -1.91 5.11 18.01
C HIS A 20 -1.92 4.61 16.57
N GLN A 21 -3.01 3.97 16.18
CA GLN A 21 -3.15 3.38 14.86
C GLN A 21 -3.79 4.41 13.94
N ALA A 22 -2.98 5.25 13.37
CA ALA A 22 -3.36 5.93 12.15
C ALA A 22 -3.12 4.99 10.97
N LEU A 23 -4.06 4.92 10.06
CA LEU A 23 -3.99 4.06 8.89
C LEU A 23 -3.31 4.83 7.77
N ALA A 24 -2.13 4.39 7.39
CA ALA A 24 -1.43 4.94 6.24
C ALA A 24 -2.26 4.75 4.97
N ASP A 25 -2.40 5.82 4.20
CA ASP A 25 -3.06 5.86 2.89
C ASP A 25 -2.27 5.01 1.88
N ASN A 26 -2.66 3.75 1.70
CA ASN A 26 -1.95 2.75 0.89
C ASN A 26 -2.31 2.81 -0.61
N ALA A 27 -2.91 3.89 -1.07
CA ALA A 27 -3.53 4.00 -2.38
C ALA A 27 -2.57 3.93 -3.58
N VAL A 28 -1.27 3.86 -3.40
CA VAL A 28 -0.37 4.33 -4.46
C VAL A 28 0.36 3.23 -5.21
N PHE A 29 0.47 2.02 -4.65
CA PHE A 29 1.30 0.99 -5.26
C PHE A 29 0.51 -0.22 -5.69
N THR A 30 -0.03 -0.17 -6.91
CA THR A 30 -0.43 -1.38 -7.59
C THR A 30 0.80 -2.02 -8.22
N SER A 31 1.06 -3.29 -7.93
CA SER A 31 2.03 -4.05 -8.68
C SER A 31 1.44 -4.35 -10.06
N MET A 32 1.64 -3.46 -10.99
CA MET A 32 1.28 -3.69 -12.39
C MET A 32 2.56 -3.97 -13.14
N ASP A 33 2.70 -5.19 -13.65
CA ASP A 33 3.83 -5.55 -14.47
C ASP A 33 3.75 -4.88 -15.85
N ASP A 34 4.83 -4.94 -16.59
CA ASP A 34 4.86 -4.49 -17.96
C ASP A 34 3.97 -5.43 -18.81
N PRO A 35 2.93 -4.92 -19.52
CA PRO A 35 2.07 -5.76 -20.34
C PRO A 35 2.82 -6.57 -21.41
N SER A 36 3.98 -6.09 -21.88
CA SER A 36 4.80 -6.82 -22.85
C SER A 36 5.52 -8.03 -22.26
N THR A 37 5.66 -8.11 -20.94
CA THR A 37 6.33 -9.21 -20.22
C THR A 37 5.36 -10.06 -19.39
N ALA A 38 4.10 -9.70 -19.35
CA ALA A 38 3.07 -10.42 -18.62
C ALA A 38 2.92 -11.85 -19.16
N LYS A 39 2.95 -12.83 -18.25
CA LYS A 39 2.86 -14.26 -18.60
C LYS A 39 1.41 -14.74 -18.79
N LYS A 40 0.45 -14.02 -18.24
CA LYS A 40 -0.98 -14.32 -18.29
C LYS A 40 -1.74 -13.06 -18.73
N PRO A 41 -2.88 -13.22 -19.43
CA PRO A 41 -3.73 -12.07 -19.79
C PRO A 41 -4.46 -11.48 -18.59
N PHE A 42 -4.53 -12.20 -17.49
CA PHE A 42 -5.15 -11.78 -16.23
C PHE A 42 -4.34 -12.27 -15.05
N GLU A 43 -4.17 -11.41 -14.08
CA GLU A 43 -3.60 -11.71 -12.77
C GLU A 43 -4.51 -11.14 -11.70
N GLY A 44 -4.84 -11.95 -10.71
CA GLY A 44 -5.66 -11.56 -9.57
C GLY A 44 -5.02 -11.99 -8.26
N SER A 45 -5.20 -11.19 -7.23
CA SER A 45 -4.80 -11.56 -5.88
C SER A 45 -5.79 -11.02 -4.85
N ALA A 46 -6.00 -11.80 -3.80
CA ALA A 46 -6.71 -11.38 -2.61
C ALA A 46 -5.86 -11.72 -1.39
N ALA A 47 -5.82 -10.83 -0.41
CA ALA A 47 -5.09 -11.03 0.83
C ALA A 47 -5.96 -10.63 2.01
N ALA A 48 -5.85 -11.37 3.12
CA ALA A 48 -6.50 -11.06 4.38
C ALA A 48 -5.54 -11.28 5.54
N GLY A 49 -5.64 -10.43 6.54
CA GLY A 49 -4.88 -10.52 7.78
C GLY A 49 -5.74 -10.17 8.97
N TYR A 50 -5.55 -10.91 10.06
CA TYR A 50 -6.20 -10.65 11.33
C TYR A 50 -5.17 -10.66 12.44
N LEU A 51 -5.20 -9.64 13.29
CA LEU A 51 -4.36 -9.53 14.48
C LEU A 51 -5.29 -9.30 15.68
N ALA A 52 -5.10 -10.07 16.74
CA ALA A 52 -5.80 -9.87 18.01
C ALA A 52 -4.78 -9.82 19.15
N GLN A 53 -5.01 -8.92 20.08
CA GLN A 53 -4.25 -8.77 21.32
C GLN A 53 -5.22 -8.74 22.49
N THR A 54 -4.93 -9.51 23.52
CA THR A 54 -5.71 -9.58 24.76
C THR A 54 -4.78 -9.38 25.96
N GLY A 55 -5.28 -8.79 27.02
CA GLY A 55 -4.52 -8.49 28.23
C GLY A 55 -5.11 -7.27 28.94
N ASN A 56 -4.25 -6.37 29.41
CA ASN A 56 -4.70 -5.11 30.02
C ASN A 56 -5.46 -4.20 29.01
N THR A 57 -5.21 -4.40 27.73
CA THR A 57 -5.94 -3.78 26.61
C THR A 57 -6.32 -4.87 25.63
N THR A 58 -7.57 -4.90 25.20
CA THR A 58 -8.03 -5.78 24.12
C THR A 58 -8.07 -4.98 22.82
N SER A 59 -7.39 -5.46 21.80
CA SER A 59 -7.44 -4.85 20.48
C SER A 59 -7.51 -5.91 19.38
N SER A 60 -8.18 -5.57 18.28
CA SER A 60 -8.23 -6.42 17.09
C SER A 60 -8.11 -5.56 15.83
N SER A 61 -7.48 -6.11 14.82
CA SER A 61 -7.35 -5.48 13.51
C SER A 61 -7.62 -6.49 12.41
N LEU A 62 -8.52 -6.17 11.51
CA LEU A 62 -8.82 -6.92 10.30
C LEU A 62 -8.38 -6.09 9.10
N THR A 63 -7.63 -6.70 8.19
CA THR A 63 -7.21 -6.07 6.93
C THR A 63 -7.55 -7.00 5.79
N ALA A 64 -8.12 -6.46 4.70
CA ALA A 64 -8.37 -7.18 3.46
C ALA A 64 -7.88 -6.34 2.28
N GLN A 65 -7.29 -7.01 1.28
CA GLN A 65 -6.80 -6.38 0.06
C GLN A 65 -7.17 -7.24 -1.14
N THR A 66 -7.47 -6.60 -2.27
CA THR A 66 -7.64 -7.27 -3.55
C THR A 66 -6.98 -6.45 -4.65
N ASN A 67 -6.43 -7.14 -5.65
CA ASN A 67 -5.90 -6.53 -6.85
C ASN A 67 -6.23 -7.43 -8.04
N MET A 68 -6.66 -6.83 -9.14
CA MET A 68 -6.99 -7.50 -10.40
C MET A 68 -6.35 -6.72 -11.53
N THR A 69 -5.57 -7.39 -12.38
CA THR A 69 -4.89 -6.76 -13.51
C THR A 69 -5.16 -7.54 -14.78
N TRP A 70 -5.57 -6.83 -15.82
CA TRP A 70 -5.79 -7.36 -17.18
C TRP A 70 -4.69 -6.80 -18.09
N TYR A 71 -4.07 -7.67 -18.86
CA TYR A 71 -3.00 -7.35 -19.79
C TYR A 71 -3.48 -7.53 -21.22
N GLN A 72 -3.21 -6.53 -22.03
CA GLN A 72 -3.37 -6.56 -23.49
C GLN A 72 -2.06 -6.08 -24.09
N SER A 73 -1.72 -6.50 -25.30
CA SER A 73 -0.42 -6.22 -25.98
C SER A 73 0.41 -5.02 -25.47
N SER A 74 -0.14 -3.80 -25.51
CA SER A 74 0.54 -2.57 -25.07
C SER A 74 -0.15 -1.90 -23.88
N MET A 75 -1.24 -2.47 -23.37
CA MET A 75 -2.07 -1.88 -22.32
C MET A 75 -2.23 -2.82 -21.14
N ALA A 76 -2.29 -2.24 -19.96
CA ALA A 76 -2.72 -2.95 -18.76
C ALA A 76 -3.72 -2.10 -18.00
N TYR A 77 -4.68 -2.79 -17.37
CA TYR A 77 -5.69 -2.18 -16.50
C TYR A 77 -5.66 -2.89 -15.17
N SER A 78 -5.66 -2.13 -14.09
CA SER A 78 -5.70 -2.68 -12.74
C SER A 78 -6.82 -2.06 -11.94
N LEU A 79 -7.49 -2.89 -11.14
CA LEU A 79 -8.43 -2.47 -10.10
C LEU A 79 -7.91 -3.00 -8.76
N TRP A 80 -7.98 -2.19 -7.73
CA TRP A 80 -7.65 -2.61 -6.37
C TRP A 80 -8.70 -2.15 -5.36
N GLY A 81 -8.78 -2.88 -4.26
CA GLY A 81 -9.58 -2.52 -3.11
C GLY A 81 -8.86 -2.92 -1.83
N ASN A 82 -8.91 -2.04 -0.84
CA ASN A 82 -8.35 -2.27 0.48
C ASN A 82 -9.40 -1.90 1.53
N ALA A 83 -9.50 -2.72 2.57
CA ALA A 83 -10.33 -2.43 3.73
C ALA A 83 -9.53 -2.75 4.99
N ALA A 84 -9.62 -1.87 5.98
CA ALA A 84 -9.03 -2.11 7.28
C ALA A 84 -9.95 -1.60 8.38
N ASN A 85 -10.06 -2.38 9.45
CA ASN A 85 -10.84 -2.04 10.62
C ASN A 85 -10.04 -2.41 11.86
N THR A 86 -9.99 -1.51 12.83
CA THR A 86 -9.35 -1.75 14.11
C THR A 86 -10.30 -1.35 15.22
N SER A 87 -10.39 -2.17 16.24
CA SER A 87 -11.09 -1.84 17.49
C SER A 87 -10.14 -1.96 18.67
N SER A 88 -10.37 -1.15 19.70
CA SER A 88 -9.64 -1.15 20.95
C SER A 88 -10.64 -1.05 22.09
N ASN A 89 -10.59 -1.99 23.07
CA ASN A 89 -11.53 -2.08 24.18
C ASN A 89 -13.01 -2.08 23.73
N ASP A 90 -13.32 -2.86 22.68
CA ASP A 90 -14.65 -2.99 22.05
C ASP A 90 -15.18 -1.70 21.38
N GLU A 91 -14.38 -0.64 21.31
CA GLU A 91 -14.70 0.55 20.55
C GLU A 91 -13.90 0.56 19.23
N ARG A 92 -14.56 0.97 18.13
CA ARG A 92 -13.92 1.13 16.83
C ARG A 92 -12.94 2.30 16.91
N SER A 93 -11.67 2.03 16.65
CA SER A 93 -10.60 3.03 16.70
C SER A 93 -10.07 3.45 15.33
N SER A 94 -10.36 2.65 14.29
CA SER A 94 -10.00 2.96 12.91
C SER A 94 -10.87 2.21 11.93
N GLU A 95 -11.21 2.87 10.82
CA GLU A 95 -11.96 2.28 9.70
C GLU A 95 -11.54 2.98 8.41
N THR A 96 -10.94 2.23 7.50
CA THR A 96 -10.45 2.75 6.24
C THR A 96 -10.91 1.87 5.09
N TYR A 97 -11.41 2.48 4.04
CA TYR A 97 -11.75 1.87 2.77
C TYR A 97 -11.05 2.61 1.65
N ASN A 98 -10.39 1.89 0.77
CA ASN A 98 -9.77 2.44 -0.42
C ASN A 98 -10.10 1.57 -1.63
N ILE A 99 -10.51 2.20 -2.72
CA ILE A 99 -10.73 1.55 -4.02
C ILE A 99 -10.13 2.43 -5.11
N GLY A 100 -9.56 1.82 -6.12
CA GLY A 100 -9.02 2.56 -7.25
C GLY A 100 -8.82 1.73 -8.48
N GLY A 101 -8.53 2.44 -9.56
CA GLY A 101 -8.23 1.86 -10.85
C GLY A 101 -7.09 2.59 -11.52
N ARG A 102 -6.36 1.85 -12.35
CA ARG A 102 -5.21 2.35 -13.09
C ARG A 102 -5.19 1.78 -14.49
N SER A 103 -4.76 2.57 -15.43
CA SER A 103 -4.41 2.16 -16.78
C SER A 103 -2.95 2.48 -17.08
N ARG A 104 -2.31 1.64 -17.87
CA ARG A 104 -0.96 1.84 -18.41
C ARG A 104 -1.00 1.58 -19.91
N TYR A 105 -0.29 2.43 -20.67
CA TYR A 105 -0.09 2.30 -22.10
C TYR A 105 1.40 2.39 -22.42
N ASN A 106 2.00 1.31 -22.92
CA ASN A 106 3.40 1.28 -23.31
C ASN A 106 3.62 2.06 -24.59
N LEU A 107 4.51 3.05 -24.55
CA LEU A 107 5.00 3.78 -25.71
C LEU A 107 6.11 3.00 -26.42
N ASN A 108 6.95 2.33 -25.64
CA ASN A 108 8.04 1.46 -26.08
C ASN A 108 8.38 0.47 -24.95
N SER A 109 9.51 -0.24 -25.03
CA SER A 109 9.94 -1.25 -24.05
C SER A 109 10.26 -0.68 -22.66
N TYR A 110 10.43 0.62 -22.51
CA TYR A 110 10.80 1.26 -21.24
C TYR A 110 9.81 2.33 -20.82
N ASP A 111 9.24 3.05 -21.77
CA ASP A 111 8.47 4.25 -21.51
C ASP A 111 6.97 3.99 -21.66
N TYR A 112 6.17 4.54 -20.76
CA TYR A 112 4.73 4.37 -20.77
C TYR A 112 4.00 5.62 -20.25
N LEU A 113 2.74 5.72 -20.61
CA LEU A 113 1.79 6.65 -20.01
C LEU A 113 0.93 5.90 -19.01
N PHE A 114 0.49 6.58 -17.96
CA PHE A 114 -0.47 6.05 -17.02
C PHE A 114 -1.57 7.04 -16.68
N GLY A 115 -2.71 6.51 -16.28
CA GLY A 115 -3.81 7.23 -15.64
C GLY A 115 -4.30 6.44 -14.45
N GLN A 116 -4.59 7.11 -13.33
CA GLN A 116 -5.00 6.47 -12.08
C GLN A 116 -6.05 7.31 -11.41
N ALA A 117 -7.07 6.65 -10.86
CA ALA A 117 -8.08 7.25 -10.00
C ALA A 117 -8.24 6.39 -8.75
N SER A 118 -8.42 7.04 -7.60
CA SER A 118 -8.69 6.36 -6.32
C SER A 118 -9.64 7.16 -5.48
N TRP A 119 -10.43 6.45 -4.68
CA TRP A 119 -11.29 6.94 -3.63
C TRP A 119 -10.86 6.32 -2.30
N LEU A 120 -10.76 7.15 -1.28
CA LEU A 120 -10.43 6.76 0.08
C LEU A 120 -11.50 7.30 1.02
N SER A 121 -11.93 6.50 1.99
CA SER A 121 -12.67 6.96 3.17
C SER A 121 -11.85 6.62 4.41
N ASP A 122 -11.55 7.63 5.22
CA ASP A 122 -10.77 7.50 6.46
C ASP A 122 -11.24 8.54 7.48
N ARG A 123 -12.35 8.25 8.11
CA ARG A 123 -13.02 9.17 9.04
C ARG A 123 -12.20 9.48 10.28
N PHE A 124 -11.37 8.53 10.73
CA PHE A 124 -10.53 8.70 11.90
C PHE A 124 -9.32 9.62 11.64
N ASN A 125 -8.90 9.72 10.37
CA ASN A 125 -7.92 10.70 9.92
C ASN A 125 -8.55 11.99 9.38
N GLY A 126 -9.85 12.18 9.62
CA GLY A 126 -10.55 13.42 9.35
C GLY A 126 -11.12 13.57 7.94
N TYR A 127 -11.16 12.48 7.14
CA TYR A 127 -11.71 12.49 5.78
C TYR A 127 -12.93 11.58 5.66
N ASP A 128 -14.09 12.14 5.30
CA ASP A 128 -15.24 11.34 4.86
C ASP A 128 -14.96 10.72 3.49
N SER A 129 -14.35 11.51 2.57
CA SER A 129 -13.77 11.00 1.35
C SER A 129 -12.57 11.81 0.89
N ARG A 130 -11.68 11.12 0.19
CA ARG A 130 -10.56 11.70 -0.55
C ARG A 130 -10.49 11.04 -1.92
N ASP A 131 -10.70 11.83 -2.94
CA ASP A 131 -10.62 11.40 -4.33
C ASP A 131 -9.34 11.92 -4.97
N VAL A 132 -8.57 11.05 -5.60
CA VAL A 132 -7.33 11.42 -6.28
C VAL A 132 -7.36 10.94 -7.72
N LEU A 133 -7.12 11.84 -8.65
CA LEU A 133 -6.91 11.54 -10.06
C LEU A 133 -5.52 12.00 -10.47
N THR A 134 -4.72 11.10 -11.02
CA THR A 134 -3.39 11.41 -11.54
C THR A 134 -3.21 10.82 -12.93
N ALA A 135 -2.43 11.48 -13.77
CA ALA A 135 -2.01 10.96 -15.04
C ALA A 135 -0.57 11.42 -15.32
N GLY A 136 0.19 10.65 -16.07
CA GLY A 136 1.56 11.04 -16.30
C GLY A 136 2.36 10.07 -17.14
N TYR A 137 3.65 10.25 -17.06
CA TYR A 137 4.67 9.46 -17.72
C TYR A 137 5.41 8.60 -16.72
N GLY A 138 5.71 7.38 -17.13
CA GLY A 138 6.51 6.44 -16.35
C GLY A 138 7.62 5.82 -17.21
N ARG A 139 8.69 5.43 -16.53
CA ARG A 139 9.81 4.72 -17.13
C ARG A 139 10.18 3.49 -16.32
N GLN A 140 10.28 2.36 -17.02
CA GLN A 140 10.86 1.13 -16.49
C GLN A 140 12.37 1.25 -16.60
N ILE A 141 13.05 1.44 -15.45
CA ILE A 141 14.49 1.65 -15.37
C ILE A 141 15.21 0.31 -15.37
N LEU A 142 14.69 -0.66 -14.60
CA LEU A 142 15.14 -2.04 -14.61
C LEU A 142 13.95 -2.94 -14.94
N ASN A 143 14.11 -3.82 -15.92
CA ASN A 143 13.10 -4.76 -16.37
C ASN A 143 13.70 -6.17 -16.47
N GLY A 144 14.07 -6.73 -15.34
CA GLY A 144 14.69 -8.05 -15.25
C GLY A 144 13.92 -8.99 -14.33
N PRO A 145 14.18 -10.32 -14.42
CA PRO A 145 13.49 -11.31 -13.60
C PRO A 145 13.85 -11.22 -12.11
N VAL A 146 15.01 -10.63 -11.80
CA VAL A 146 15.50 -10.48 -10.41
C VAL A 146 15.22 -9.08 -9.87
N HIS A 147 15.39 -8.06 -10.71
CA HIS A 147 15.21 -6.66 -10.33
C HIS A 147 14.25 -5.96 -11.28
N SER A 148 13.26 -5.30 -10.74
CA SER A 148 12.37 -4.40 -11.45
C SER A 148 12.35 -3.05 -10.73
N LEU A 149 12.60 -1.97 -11.46
CA LEU A 149 12.58 -0.61 -10.95
C LEU A 149 11.84 0.28 -11.94
N ARG A 150 10.85 1.00 -11.47
CA ARG A 150 10.13 2.00 -12.27
C ARG A 150 10.00 3.30 -11.51
N ALA A 151 9.97 4.39 -12.26
CA ALA A 151 9.70 5.72 -11.76
C ALA A 151 8.57 6.35 -12.57
N GLU A 152 7.78 7.19 -11.92
CA GLU A 152 6.60 7.84 -12.50
C GLU A 152 6.51 9.27 -12.02
N PHE A 153 5.96 10.14 -12.87
CA PHE A 153 5.62 11.50 -12.49
C PHE A 153 4.49 12.03 -13.37
N GLY A 154 3.77 13.00 -12.85
CA GLY A 154 2.71 13.67 -13.60
C GLY A 154 1.88 14.63 -12.77
N PRO A 155 0.96 15.35 -13.39
CA PRO A 155 -0.03 16.16 -12.70
C PRO A 155 -1.15 15.29 -12.11
N GLY A 156 -1.85 15.86 -11.14
CA GLY A 156 -3.05 15.29 -10.56
C GLY A 156 -3.97 16.33 -9.98
N VAL A 157 -5.12 15.87 -9.54
CA VAL A 157 -6.09 16.65 -8.78
C VAL A 157 -6.58 15.78 -7.62
N ARG A 158 -6.77 16.41 -6.47
CA ARG A 158 -7.32 15.79 -5.27
C ARG A 158 -8.53 16.59 -4.80
N TYR A 159 -9.58 15.88 -4.47
CA TYR A 159 -10.76 16.40 -3.79
C TYR A 159 -10.84 15.78 -2.39
N ASP A 160 -10.80 16.60 -1.36
CA ASP A 160 -10.95 16.21 0.03
C ASP A 160 -12.31 16.67 0.55
N ASP A 161 -13.07 15.75 1.15
CA ASP A 161 -14.28 16.03 1.94
C ASP A 161 -13.99 15.71 3.40
N TYR A 162 -14.03 16.75 4.25
CA TYR A 162 -13.56 16.63 5.63
C TYR A 162 -14.71 16.25 6.56
N HIS A 163 -14.45 15.32 7.46
CA HIS A 163 -15.43 14.88 8.48
C HIS A 163 -15.93 16.01 9.38
N ALA A 164 -15.10 17.01 9.65
CA ALA A 164 -15.48 18.22 10.38
C ALA A 164 -16.34 19.19 9.55
N GLY A 165 -16.62 18.86 8.29
CA GLY A 165 -17.35 19.67 7.31
C GLY A 165 -16.43 20.51 6.43
N GLY A 166 -16.92 20.79 5.22
CA GLY A 166 -16.19 21.51 4.18
C GLY A 166 -15.45 20.57 3.22
N HIS A 167 -15.14 21.10 2.05
CA HIS A 167 -14.42 20.36 1.01
C HIS A 167 -13.37 21.24 0.36
N GLN A 168 -12.34 20.62 -0.20
CA GLN A 168 -11.28 21.32 -0.88
C GLN A 168 -10.80 20.55 -2.11
N THR A 169 -10.58 21.28 -3.23
CA THR A 169 -9.97 20.72 -4.44
C THR A 169 -8.57 21.31 -4.60
N LYS A 170 -7.56 20.43 -4.79
CA LYS A 170 -6.16 20.83 -4.94
C LYS A 170 -5.56 20.25 -6.22
N ALA A 171 -4.83 21.08 -6.96
CA ALA A 171 -3.96 20.60 -8.01
C ALA A 171 -2.69 19.98 -7.40
N LEU A 172 -2.25 18.85 -7.91
CA LEU A 172 -1.13 18.08 -7.39
C LEU A 172 -0.03 17.86 -8.42
N GLY A 173 1.21 17.82 -7.93
CA GLY A 173 2.29 17.05 -8.56
C GLY A 173 2.34 15.65 -7.95
N TYR A 174 2.42 14.63 -8.80
CA TYR A 174 2.60 13.23 -8.43
C TYR A 174 3.99 12.75 -8.83
N GLY A 175 4.64 12.00 -7.96
CA GLY A 175 5.86 11.27 -8.24
C GLY A 175 5.88 9.96 -7.49
N ALA A 176 6.39 8.87 -8.12
CA ALA A 176 6.52 7.58 -7.46
C ALA A 176 7.71 6.79 -7.99
N VAL A 177 8.28 5.99 -7.11
CA VAL A 177 9.30 4.98 -7.42
C VAL A 177 8.87 3.66 -6.83
N SER A 178 8.93 2.59 -7.62
CA SER A 178 8.61 1.23 -7.19
C SER A 178 9.75 0.30 -7.56
N TYR A 179 10.26 -0.42 -6.58
CA TYR A 179 11.32 -1.40 -6.71
C TYR A 179 10.87 -2.78 -6.25
N GLN A 180 11.19 -3.80 -7.02
CA GLN A 180 10.97 -5.20 -6.67
C GLN A 180 12.28 -5.96 -6.83
N TRP A 181 12.55 -6.85 -5.88
CA TRP A 181 13.71 -7.72 -5.88
C TRP A 181 13.31 -9.15 -5.54
N GLN A 182 13.51 -10.06 -6.50
CA GLN A 182 13.36 -11.50 -6.29
C GLN A 182 14.58 -12.00 -5.53
N LEU A 183 14.49 -12.09 -4.20
CA LEU A 183 15.57 -12.52 -3.32
C LEU A 183 15.92 -14.00 -3.50
N THR A 184 14.89 -14.84 -3.62
CA THR A 184 14.97 -16.27 -3.90
C THR A 184 13.82 -16.66 -4.82
N ASP A 185 13.75 -17.91 -5.27
CA ASP A 185 12.63 -18.39 -6.11
C ASP A 185 11.26 -18.22 -5.43
N THR A 186 11.22 -18.16 -4.09
CA THR A 186 9.97 -18.05 -3.32
C THR A 186 9.83 -16.73 -2.58
N THR A 187 10.86 -15.90 -2.51
CA THR A 187 10.86 -14.68 -1.69
C THR A 187 11.07 -13.43 -2.52
N LYS A 188 10.14 -12.50 -2.45
CA LYS A 188 10.17 -11.20 -3.12
C LYS A 188 10.16 -10.06 -2.10
N PHE A 189 11.07 -9.13 -2.26
CA PHE A 189 11.07 -7.84 -1.57
C PHE A 189 10.44 -6.78 -2.47
N VAL A 190 9.62 -5.90 -1.89
CA VAL A 190 9.02 -4.76 -2.57
C VAL A 190 9.23 -3.49 -1.77
N GLN A 191 9.58 -2.41 -2.48
CA GLN A 191 9.70 -1.08 -1.91
C GLN A 191 9.03 -0.09 -2.84
N GLY A 192 8.07 0.65 -2.32
CA GLY A 192 7.41 1.73 -3.03
C GLY A 192 7.53 3.04 -2.26
N VAL A 193 7.71 4.15 -2.95
CA VAL A 193 7.63 5.50 -2.40
C VAL A 193 6.84 6.37 -3.36
N SER A 194 5.87 7.13 -2.86
CA SER A 194 5.15 8.12 -3.65
C SER A 194 5.04 9.44 -2.93
N VAL A 195 4.94 10.49 -3.71
CA VAL A 195 4.76 11.86 -3.26
C VAL A 195 3.58 12.47 -4.02
N LEU A 196 2.67 13.05 -3.28
CA LEU A 196 1.58 13.89 -3.75
C LEU A 196 1.79 15.29 -3.17
N SER A 197 2.10 16.26 -3.97
CA SER A 197 2.38 17.63 -3.50
C SER A 197 1.46 18.64 -4.16
N SER A 198 0.69 19.35 -3.35
CA SER A 198 -0.05 20.55 -3.74
C SER A 198 0.87 21.74 -3.51
N PHE A 199 1.40 22.30 -4.58
CA PHE A 199 2.47 23.29 -4.56
C PHE A 199 2.26 24.40 -3.51
N GLY A 200 3.09 24.34 -2.44
CA GLY A 200 3.08 25.34 -1.36
C GLY A 200 2.09 25.14 -0.21
N GLU A 201 1.17 24.16 -0.32
CA GLU A 201 0.13 23.95 0.71
C GLU A 201 0.30 22.63 1.47
N ASP A 202 0.35 21.52 0.76
CA ASP A 202 0.22 20.18 1.33
C ASP A 202 1.08 19.18 0.56
N THR A 203 1.80 18.35 1.29
CA THR A 203 2.61 17.28 0.70
C THR A 203 2.41 16.01 1.51
N THR A 204 1.96 14.95 0.83
CA THR A 204 1.84 13.61 1.38
C THR A 204 2.91 12.71 0.77
N VAL A 205 3.64 12.00 1.61
CA VAL A 205 4.64 11.00 1.22
C VAL A 205 4.19 9.65 1.75
N ASN A 206 4.01 8.68 0.86
CA ASN A 206 3.69 7.31 1.22
C ASN A 206 4.84 6.38 0.89
N SER A 207 5.14 5.45 1.78
CA SER A 207 6.15 4.41 1.60
C SER A 207 5.57 3.05 1.99
N GLU A 208 5.78 2.06 1.14
CA GLU A 208 5.50 0.66 1.45
C GLU A 208 6.79 -0.15 1.33
N THR A 209 7.14 -0.86 2.41
CA THR A 209 8.20 -1.86 2.42
C THR A 209 7.56 -3.22 2.67
N GLY A 210 7.74 -4.17 1.76
CA GLY A 210 7.08 -5.48 1.82
C GLY A 210 8.04 -6.63 1.60
N LEU A 211 7.76 -7.74 2.28
CA LEU A 211 8.37 -9.04 2.02
C LEU A 211 7.26 -10.05 1.76
N GLN A 212 7.33 -10.71 0.62
CA GLN A 212 6.37 -11.74 0.23
C GLN A 212 7.08 -13.07 0.09
N VAL A 213 6.57 -14.10 0.79
CA VAL A 213 7.12 -15.46 0.74
C VAL A 213 6.06 -16.40 0.21
N ALA A 214 6.30 -16.98 -0.96
CA ALA A 214 5.42 -17.99 -1.55
C ALA A 214 5.45 -19.27 -0.72
N ILE A 215 4.28 -19.74 -0.30
CA ILE A 215 4.11 -21.03 0.39
C ILE A 215 3.91 -22.13 -0.65
N ASN A 216 3.17 -21.84 -1.69
CA ASN A 216 2.96 -22.70 -2.87
C ASN A 216 2.59 -21.83 -4.09
N SER A 217 2.12 -22.45 -5.18
CA SER A 217 1.75 -21.75 -6.43
C SER A 217 0.60 -20.73 -6.27
N HIS A 218 -0.20 -20.81 -5.21
CA HIS A 218 -1.38 -19.97 -5.03
C HIS A 218 -1.31 -19.14 -3.74
N PHE A 219 -0.66 -19.62 -2.70
CA PHE A 219 -0.60 -18.96 -1.40
C PHE A 219 0.77 -18.37 -1.12
N ALA A 220 0.77 -17.14 -0.58
CA ALA A 220 1.94 -16.45 -0.09
C ALA A 220 1.66 -15.75 1.23
N LEU A 221 2.67 -15.64 2.08
CA LEU A 221 2.65 -14.78 3.26
C LEU A 221 3.23 -13.42 2.86
N LYS A 222 2.49 -12.35 3.12
CA LYS A 222 2.92 -10.97 2.89
C LYS A 222 3.11 -10.27 4.24
N LEU A 223 4.32 -9.80 4.51
CA LEU A 223 4.63 -8.85 5.57
C LEU A 223 4.79 -7.47 4.93
N ALA A 224 4.08 -6.46 5.41
CA ALA A 224 4.19 -5.11 4.89
C ALA A 224 4.30 -4.09 6.04
N TYR A 225 5.17 -3.10 5.83
CA TYR A 225 5.33 -1.93 6.66
C TYR A 225 5.06 -0.70 5.82
N ASN A 226 4.05 0.06 6.19
CA ASN A 226 3.60 1.24 5.49
C ASN A 226 3.84 2.47 6.38
N VAL A 227 4.28 3.54 5.75
CA VAL A 227 4.47 4.85 6.37
C VAL A 227 3.76 5.87 5.50
N SER A 228 2.90 6.69 6.09
CA SER A 228 2.32 7.88 5.47
C SER A 228 2.75 9.10 6.27
N TRP A 229 3.29 10.09 5.58
CA TRP A 229 3.66 11.37 6.18
C TRP A 229 2.95 12.49 5.45
N ASN A 230 2.36 13.41 6.22
CA ASN A 230 1.70 14.60 5.70
C ASN A 230 2.20 15.85 6.45
N ASN A 231 2.63 16.87 5.72
CA ASN A 231 3.10 18.11 6.35
C ASN A 231 1.96 18.97 6.92
N HIS A 232 0.72 18.83 6.40
CA HIS A 232 -0.48 19.51 6.87
C HIS A 232 -1.63 18.51 7.04
N PRO A 233 -1.62 17.71 8.13
CA PRO A 233 -2.69 16.77 8.42
C PRO A 233 -3.99 17.50 8.76
N ALA A 234 -5.13 16.80 8.71
CA ALA A 234 -6.41 17.35 9.11
C ALA A 234 -6.39 17.77 10.59
N GLU A 235 -7.08 18.86 10.95
CA GLU A 235 -7.12 19.38 12.32
C GLU A 235 -7.64 18.36 13.34
N SER A 236 -8.54 17.46 12.92
CA SER A 236 -9.06 16.37 13.74
C SER A 236 -8.08 15.21 13.97
N ALA A 237 -7.00 15.15 13.20
CA ALA A 237 -5.96 14.12 13.27
C ALA A 237 -4.57 14.76 13.08
N PRO A 238 -4.01 15.43 14.12
CA PRO A 238 -2.85 16.30 13.99
C PRO A 238 -1.50 15.59 13.82
N GLU A 239 -1.48 14.27 13.94
CA GLU A 239 -0.25 13.49 13.74
C GLU A 239 0.17 13.54 12.28
N ARG A 240 1.46 13.82 12.06
CA ARG A 240 2.03 13.94 10.70
C ARG A 240 2.48 12.63 10.11
N THR A 241 2.70 11.62 10.93
CA THR A 241 3.27 10.34 10.49
C THR A 241 2.43 9.20 10.99
N ASP A 242 1.91 8.44 10.07
CA ASP A 242 1.16 7.21 10.33
C ASP A 242 1.98 6.00 9.91
N THR A 243 1.99 4.97 10.73
CA THR A 243 2.68 3.72 10.41
C THR A 243 1.76 2.53 10.59
N LYS A 244 1.85 1.57 9.67
CA LYS A 244 1.08 0.34 9.72
C LYS A 244 1.94 -0.87 9.40
N THR A 245 1.99 -1.83 10.31
CA THR A 245 2.54 -3.16 10.04
C THR A 245 1.40 -4.15 9.83
N SER A 246 1.49 -4.95 8.79
CA SER A 246 0.50 -5.98 8.50
C SER A 246 1.14 -7.30 8.10
N VAL A 247 0.52 -8.39 8.55
CA VAL A 247 0.84 -9.76 8.14
C VAL A 247 -0.41 -10.35 7.52
N MET A 248 -0.32 -10.78 6.28
CA MET A 248 -1.47 -11.22 5.51
C MET A 248 -1.16 -12.52 4.78
N LEU A 249 -2.16 -13.40 4.70
CA LEU A 249 -2.15 -14.52 3.78
C LEU A 249 -2.75 -14.03 2.45
N SER A 250 -1.98 -14.17 1.38
CA SER A 250 -2.37 -13.79 0.02
C SER A 250 -2.65 -15.03 -0.82
N TYR A 251 -3.71 -14.98 -1.60
CA TYR A 251 -4.07 -15.97 -2.62
C TYR A 251 -3.92 -15.32 -4.00
N ALA A 252 -3.21 -15.99 -4.91
CA ALA A 252 -3.03 -15.57 -6.31
C ALA A 252 -3.82 -16.50 -7.25
N MET A 253 -4.50 -15.88 -8.24
CA MET A 253 -5.31 -16.55 -9.28
C MET A 253 -4.58 -16.57 -10.63
#